data_9c27b7f1c8607e51361bf6767c7079bd
#
_entry.id   9c27b7f1c8607e51361bf6767c7079bd
#
_cell.length_a   1.000
_cell.length_b   1.000
_cell.length_c   1.000
_cell.angle_alpha   90.00
_cell.angle_beta   90.00
_cell.angle_gamma   90.00
#
_symmetry.space_group_name_H-M   'P 1'
#
loop_
_entity.id
_entity.type
_entity.pdbx_description
1 polymer ?
#
loop_
_entity_poly.entity_id
_entity_poly.type
_entity_poly.pdbx_seq_one_letter_code
_entity_poly.pdbx_strand_id
1 'polypeptide(L)'
;MSRTRAYKQETLEIQKRYFDVMQELVDAKRLPGGLAGFCDTYGIDRRHWYTQKADNGKGYFEVAWLVPLIKYFKVSANWLLLGTGKVYKG
;
A
#
# COMPACT_ATOMS: atom_id res chain seq x y z
N MET A 1 -0.28 23.87 4.59
CA MET A 1 -1.62 23.41 4.94
C MET A 1 -1.79 21.97 4.49
N SER A 2 -2.08 21.08 5.41
CA SER A 2 -2.28 19.69 5.03
C SER A 2 -3.64 19.53 4.37
N ARG A 3 -3.65 18.80 3.26
CA ARG A 3 -4.88 18.48 2.56
C ARG A 3 -5.49 17.22 3.13
N THR A 4 -6.78 17.28 3.36
CA THR A 4 -7.56 16.09 3.65
C THR A 4 -8.42 15.81 2.44
N ARG A 5 -8.39 14.56 1.96
CA ARG A 5 -9.24 14.13 0.87
C ARG A 5 -10.47 13.42 1.40
N ALA A 6 -11.60 13.71 0.77
CA ALA A 6 -12.82 12.93 1.00
C ALA A 6 -12.78 11.72 0.08
N TYR A 7 -12.09 10.66 0.48
CA TYR A 7 -12.05 9.42 -0.31
C TYR A 7 -13.38 8.70 -0.25
N LYS A 8 -13.74 8.06 -1.35
CA LYS A 8 -14.84 7.13 -1.35
C LYS A 8 -14.52 5.91 -0.49
N GLN A 9 -15.54 5.24 -0.01
CA GLN A 9 -15.39 4.05 0.84
C GLN A 9 -14.52 2.99 0.16
N GLU A 10 -14.69 2.78 -1.13
CA GLU A 10 -13.88 1.81 -1.88
C GLU A 10 -12.40 2.12 -1.79
N THR A 11 -12.02 3.39 -1.90
CA THR A 11 -10.62 3.79 -1.79
C THR A 11 -10.08 3.56 -0.38
N LEU A 12 -10.88 3.84 0.64
CA LEU A 12 -10.48 3.59 2.02
C LEU A 12 -10.24 2.10 2.27
N GLU A 13 -11.07 1.25 1.69
CA GLU A 13 -10.90 -0.21 1.79
C GLU A 13 -9.65 -0.69 1.06
N ILE A 14 -9.35 -0.11 -0.10
CA ILE A 14 -8.11 -0.41 -0.83
C ILE A 14 -6.90 -0.02 0.01
N GLN A 15 -6.92 1.18 0.61
CA GLN A 15 -5.83 1.62 1.49
C GLN A 15 -5.62 0.65 2.64
N LYS A 16 -6.71 0.22 3.28
CA LYS A 16 -6.61 -0.72 4.39
C LYS A 16 -5.95 -2.02 3.96
N ARG A 17 -6.39 -2.59 2.84
CA ARG A 17 -5.80 -3.83 2.33
C ARG A 17 -4.32 -3.63 1.97
N TYR A 18 -3.99 -2.50 1.36
CA TYR A 18 -2.61 -2.17 1.01
C TYR A 18 -1.72 -2.13 2.25
N PHE A 19 -2.11 -1.37 3.27
CA PHE A 19 -1.27 -1.24 4.46
C PHE A 19 -1.23 -2.54 5.26
N ASP A 20 -2.30 -3.32 5.26
CA ASP A 20 -2.31 -4.63 5.93
C ASP A 20 -1.28 -5.58 5.27
N VAL A 21 -1.27 -5.67 3.94
CA VAL A 21 -0.32 -6.56 3.27
C VAL A 21 1.12 -6.03 3.36
N MET A 22 1.30 -4.71 3.32
CA MET A 22 2.63 -4.14 3.52
C MET A 22 3.17 -4.47 4.90
N GLN A 23 2.34 -4.39 5.94
CA GLN A 23 2.77 -4.76 7.29
C GLN A 23 3.14 -6.24 7.36
N GLU A 24 2.37 -7.09 6.70
CA GLU A 24 2.67 -8.52 6.63
C GLU A 24 4.02 -8.78 5.97
N LEU A 25 4.31 -8.09 4.87
CA LEU A 25 5.59 -8.23 4.18
C LEU A 25 6.76 -7.73 5.03
N VAL A 26 6.58 -6.64 5.77
CA VAL A 26 7.59 -6.12 6.69
C VAL A 26 7.85 -7.15 7.80
N ASP A 27 6.78 -7.66 8.41
CA ASP A 27 6.89 -8.61 9.53
C ASP A 27 7.54 -9.92 9.08
N ALA A 28 7.26 -10.37 7.87
CA ALA A 28 7.85 -11.58 7.31
C ALA A 28 9.26 -11.36 6.73
N LYS A 29 9.77 -10.13 6.82
CA LYS A 29 11.09 -9.75 6.30
C LYS A 29 11.25 -10.06 4.81
N ARG A 30 10.19 -9.84 4.05
CA ARG A 30 10.18 -10.12 2.61
C ARG A 30 10.54 -8.90 1.76
N LEU A 31 10.70 -7.72 2.36
CA LEU A 31 11.09 -6.51 1.64
C LEU A 31 12.60 -6.32 1.73
N PRO A 32 13.34 -6.40 0.60
CA PRO A 32 14.77 -6.11 0.62
C PRO A 32 15.03 -4.70 1.12
N GLY A 33 15.87 -4.57 2.16
CA GLY A 33 16.12 -3.29 2.80
C GLY A 33 14.99 -2.78 3.67
N GLY A 34 13.98 -3.60 3.94
CA GLY A 34 12.82 -3.23 4.74
C GLY A 34 11.93 -2.23 4.03
N LEU A 35 11.10 -1.53 4.79
CA LEU A 35 10.20 -0.53 4.20
C LEU A 35 10.96 0.62 3.55
N ALA A 36 12.07 1.05 4.17
CA ALA A 36 12.88 2.13 3.59
C ALA A 36 13.40 1.73 2.21
N GLY A 37 13.91 0.50 2.09
CA GLY A 37 14.40 -0.01 0.80
C GLY A 37 13.29 -0.11 -0.22
N PHE A 38 12.11 -0.55 0.19
CA PHE A 38 10.94 -0.62 -0.69
C PHE A 38 10.59 0.77 -1.24
N CYS A 39 10.47 1.75 -0.36
CA CYS A 39 10.12 3.11 -0.79
C CYS A 39 11.19 3.70 -1.71
N ASP A 40 12.46 3.52 -1.37
CA ASP A 40 13.56 4.02 -2.21
C ASP A 40 13.55 3.36 -3.60
N THR A 41 13.34 2.04 -3.63
CA THR A 41 13.36 1.30 -4.89
C THR A 41 12.25 1.75 -5.84
N TYR A 42 11.07 2.03 -5.30
CA TYR A 42 9.91 2.33 -6.12
C TYR A 42 9.52 3.81 -6.13
N GLY A 43 10.40 4.68 -5.63
CA GLY A 43 10.21 6.13 -5.72
C GLY A 43 9.06 6.65 -4.86
N ILE A 44 8.81 6.02 -3.73
CA ILE A 44 7.76 6.44 -2.79
C ILE A 44 8.38 7.29 -1.69
N ASP A 45 7.79 8.45 -1.42
CA ASP A 45 8.24 9.30 -0.32
C ASP A 45 7.84 8.65 1.01
N ARG A 46 8.83 8.29 1.83
CA ARG A 46 8.58 7.59 3.10
C ARG A 46 7.74 8.39 4.06
N ARG A 47 7.94 9.71 4.12
CA ARG A 47 7.14 10.57 5.02
C ARG A 47 5.68 10.57 4.61
N HIS A 48 5.41 10.66 3.31
CA HIS A 48 4.05 10.59 2.80
C HIS A 48 3.43 9.24 3.08
N TRP A 49 4.21 8.17 2.93
CA TRP A 49 3.73 6.81 3.19
C TRP A 49 3.31 6.63 4.64
N TYR A 50 4.18 7.05 5.60
CA TYR A 50 3.86 6.93 7.02
C TYR A 50 2.71 7.85 7.42
N THR A 51 2.65 9.05 6.87
CA THR A 51 1.56 9.98 7.16
C THR A 51 0.22 9.40 6.69
N GLN A 52 0.19 8.83 5.50
CA GLN A 52 -1.01 8.22 4.96
C GLN A 52 -1.45 7.00 5.76
N LYS A 53 -0.48 6.19 6.20
CA LYS A 53 -0.79 5.02 7.04
C LYS A 53 -1.43 5.45 8.36
N ALA A 54 -0.93 6.52 8.96
CA ALA A 54 -1.44 7.00 10.25
C ALA A 54 -2.80 7.67 10.12
N ASP A 55 -3.08 8.28 8.96
CA ASP A 55 -4.33 9.00 8.70
C ASP A 55 -4.74 8.77 7.26
N ASN A 56 -5.69 7.88 7.05
CA ASN A 56 -6.13 7.50 5.71
C ASN A 56 -6.84 8.61 4.94
N GLY A 57 -7.18 9.71 5.61
CA GLY A 57 -7.78 10.88 4.96
C GLY A 57 -6.77 11.83 4.34
N LYS A 58 -5.46 11.61 4.54
CA LYS A 58 -4.45 12.45 3.91
C LYS A 58 -4.42 12.23 2.40
N GLY A 59 -3.97 13.23 1.66
CA GLY A 59 -4.02 13.21 0.21
C GLY A 59 -2.78 12.67 -0.48
N TYR A 60 -2.04 11.76 0.16
CA TYR A 60 -0.77 11.24 -0.39
C TYR A 60 -0.90 9.89 -1.06
N PHE A 61 -2.00 9.19 -0.84
CA PHE A 61 -2.18 7.84 -1.39
C PHE A 61 -2.25 7.89 -2.91
N GLU A 62 -1.46 7.04 -3.56
CA GLU A 62 -1.45 6.92 -5.02
C GLU A 62 -1.66 5.48 -5.43
N VAL A 63 -2.41 5.29 -6.49
CA VAL A 63 -2.63 3.96 -7.07
C VAL A 63 -1.31 3.31 -7.48
N ALA A 64 -0.34 4.12 -7.88
CA ALA A 64 0.99 3.64 -8.25
C ALA A 64 1.70 2.90 -7.11
N TRP A 65 1.33 3.16 -5.86
CA TRP A 65 1.90 2.44 -4.71
C TRP A 65 1.56 0.95 -4.75
N LEU A 66 0.44 0.60 -5.38
CA LEU A 66 -0.02 -0.80 -5.47
C LEU A 66 0.78 -1.61 -6.50
N VAL A 67 1.31 -0.94 -7.51
CA VAL A 67 1.92 -1.61 -8.66
C VAL A 67 3.07 -2.55 -8.26
N PRO A 68 4.03 -2.14 -7.41
CA PRO A 68 5.11 -3.05 -7.02
C PRO A 68 4.61 -4.33 -6.35
N LEU A 69 3.57 -4.21 -5.53
CA LEU A 69 3.01 -5.39 -4.85
C LEU A 69 2.48 -6.40 -5.85
N ILE A 70 1.77 -5.92 -6.87
CA ILE A 70 1.18 -6.78 -7.89
C ILE A 70 2.28 -7.35 -8.80
N LYS A 71 3.25 -6.52 -9.17
CA LYS A 71 4.27 -6.86 -10.15
C LYS A 71 5.36 -7.77 -9.59
N TYR A 72 5.80 -7.51 -8.35
CA TYR A 72 7.01 -8.13 -7.81
C TYR A 72 6.77 -9.00 -6.58
N PHE A 73 5.65 -8.83 -5.90
CA PHE A 73 5.39 -9.56 -4.66
C PHE A 73 4.21 -10.52 -4.77
N LYS A 74 3.70 -10.71 -5.99
CA LYS A 74 2.62 -11.66 -6.29
C LYS A 74 1.32 -11.38 -5.54
N VAL A 75 1.09 -10.14 -5.13
CA VAL A 75 -0.17 -9.78 -4.51
C VAL A 75 -1.24 -9.69 -5.59
N SER A 76 -2.41 -10.25 -5.30
CA SER A 76 -3.51 -10.27 -6.26
C SER A 76 -4.11 -8.88 -6.44
N ALA A 77 -4.20 -8.41 -7.68
CA ALA A 77 -4.87 -7.15 -7.99
C ALA A 77 -6.36 -7.21 -7.63
N ASN A 78 -7.02 -8.34 -7.86
CA ASN A 78 -8.42 -8.51 -7.49
C ASN A 78 -8.61 -8.37 -6.00
N TRP A 79 -7.72 -8.97 -5.20
CA TRP A 79 -7.82 -8.84 -3.76
C TRP A 79 -7.60 -7.39 -3.31
N LEU A 80 -6.56 -6.73 -3.84
CA LEU A 80 -6.27 -5.34 -3.46
C LEU A 80 -7.43 -4.39 -3.79
N LEU A 81 -7.97 -4.52 -4.98
CA LEU A 81 -8.97 -3.57 -5.48
C LEU A 81 -10.39 -3.93 -5.08
N LEU A 82 -10.72 -5.21 -5.02
CA LEU A 82 -12.09 -5.65 -4.81
C LEU A 82 -12.28 -6.44 -3.50
N GLY A 83 -11.20 -6.85 -2.87
CA GLY A 83 -11.28 -7.66 -1.65
C GLY A 83 -11.71 -9.11 -1.90
N THR A 84 -11.63 -9.59 -3.14
CA THR A 84 -12.07 -10.93 -3.51
C THR A 84 -10.88 -11.85 -3.78
N GLY A 85 -11.06 -13.12 -3.48
CA GLY A 85 -10.03 -14.13 -3.74
C GLY A 85 -8.93 -14.13 -2.70
N LYS A 86 -7.82 -14.74 -3.06
CA LYS A 86 -6.67 -14.87 -2.17
C LYS A 86 -5.78 -13.63 -2.26
N VAL A 87 -5.08 -13.33 -1.17
CA VAL A 87 -4.15 -12.20 -1.12
C VAL A 87 -3.04 -12.35 -2.14
N TYR A 88 -2.46 -13.55 -2.23
CA TYR A 88 -1.35 -13.83 -3.14
C TYR A 88 -1.77 -14.73 -4.28
N LYS A 89 -1.19 -14.47 -5.46
CA LYS A 89 -1.35 -15.33 -6.62
C LYS A 89 -0.60 -16.64 -6.43
N GLY A 90 -1.15 -17.65 -6.98
CA GLY A 90 -0.52 -18.94 -7.04
C GLY A 90 -0.80 -19.85 -5.97
#